data_403def7ce79753c4c45624416a2aef45
#
_entry.id   403def7ce79753c4c45624416a2aef45
#
_cell.length_a   1.000
_cell.length_b   1.000
_cell.length_c   1.000
_cell.angle_alpha   90.00
_cell.angle_beta   90.00
_cell.angle_gamma   90.00
#
_symmetry.space_group_name_H-M   'P 1'
#
loop_
_entity.id
_entity.type
_entity.pdbx_description
1 polymer ?
#
loop_
_entity_poly.entity_id
_entity_poly.type
_entity_poly.pdbx_seq_one_letter_code
_entity_poly.pdbx_strand_id
1 'polypeptide(L)'
;AALKDTEFADVPVFTGRYGLGSKDTTPAQIIAVYNNTEKKRFTIGINDDVTNLSLPTGPSPVTAPEGITSCKFWGLGADGTVGANKNSIKIIGDHTDMYAQAYFDYDSKKSGGVTISHLRFGHSKIHSTYLINKADFVACHNPAYVRKYNMVQDLKDGGTFLLNCDWDMAGLEEHLPGQAKRYIAEHNIKFYTIDGIKLGIETGMGARINTILQAAFFKLANIIPIDDAVKYMKDAATASYMKKGEDVVKKNHNAIDAGLANVVEVKVPESWKDAKDENLSSTATGSRKDVVDFVNNIQHAVNGQEGNKLPVSAFKEYVDGSTPSGAAAFEKRGVATTVPSWDPAKCIQCNFCSYVCPHAVIRPVALTEAEAANAPAGMKMADM
;
A
#
# COMPACT_ATOMS: atom_id res chain seq x y z
N ALA A 1 -0.81 18.43 -39.13
CA ALA A 1 -1.83 18.41 -40.19
C ALA A 1 -3.08 19.23 -39.84
N ALA A 2 -3.66 19.03 -38.65
CA ALA A 2 -4.89 19.71 -38.23
C ALA A 2 -4.77 21.25 -38.09
N LEU A 3 -3.57 21.80 -37.89
CA LEU A 3 -3.35 23.23 -37.75
C LEU A 3 -3.00 23.94 -39.05
N LYS A 4 -2.76 23.18 -40.15
CA LYS A 4 -2.17 23.70 -41.38
C LYS A 4 -3.00 24.83 -42.06
N ASP A 5 -4.31 24.81 -41.91
CA ASP A 5 -5.22 25.76 -42.50
C ASP A 5 -5.92 26.67 -41.46
N THR A 6 -5.27 26.87 -40.33
CA THR A 6 -5.76 27.70 -39.22
C THR A 6 -4.80 28.87 -38.92
N GLU A 7 -5.22 29.83 -38.12
CA GLU A 7 -4.37 30.90 -37.59
C GLU A 7 -3.14 30.41 -36.79
N PHE A 8 -3.11 29.11 -36.45
CA PHE A 8 -2.02 28.46 -35.73
C PHE A 8 -1.04 27.70 -36.63
N ALA A 9 -1.11 27.86 -37.97
CA ALA A 9 -0.29 27.10 -38.93
C ALA A 9 1.22 27.25 -38.66
N ASP A 10 1.66 28.42 -38.22
CA ASP A 10 3.07 28.75 -38.00
C ASP A 10 3.50 28.62 -36.52
N VAL A 11 2.58 28.21 -35.64
CA VAL A 11 2.89 28.05 -34.19
C VAL A 11 3.75 26.80 -33.97
N PRO A 12 4.85 26.88 -33.21
CA PRO A 12 5.67 25.73 -32.89
C PRO A 12 4.86 24.65 -32.13
N VAL A 13 4.87 23.42 -32.66
CA VAL A 13 4.19 22.29 -32.03
C VAL A 13 5.20 21.42 -31.28
N PHE A 14 4.95 21.23 -29.99
CA PHE A 14 5.71 20.35 -29.13
C PHE A 14 4.90 19.08 -28.86
N THR A 15 5.54 17.91 -28.95
CA THR A 15 4.87 16.62 -28.73
C THR A 15 5.55 15.85 -27.60
N GLY A 16 4.76 15.40 -26.63
CA GLY A 16 5.26 14.68 -25.46
C GLY A 16 4.60 13.33 -25.26
N ARG A 17 5.32 12.40 -24.63
CA ARG A 17 4.79 11.16 -24.05
C ARG A 17 4.72 11.29 -22.56
N TYR A 18 3.56 11.04 -21.97
CA TYR A 18 3.30 11.14 -20.53
C TYR A 18 2.15 10.21 -20.14
N GLY A 19 1.99 9.97 -18.84
CA GLY A 19 0.87 9.19 -18.31
C GLY A 19 0.80 7.75 -18.80
N LEU A 20 1.92 7.14 -19.21
CA LEU A 20 1.97 5.80 -19.76
C LEU A 20 1.96 4.74 -18.65
N GLY A 21 1.23 3.62 -18.87
CA GLY A 21 1.28 2.46 -18.00
C GLY A 21 0.90 2.77 -16.55
N SER A 22 -0.23 3.42 -16.31
CA SER A 22 -0.74 3.79 -14.97
C SER A 22 0.14 4.81 -14.23
N LYS A 23 1.06 5.48 -14.91
CA LYS A 23 1.85 6.57 -14.32
C LYS A 23 0.98 7.80 -14.13
N ASP A 24 1.05 8.36 -12.93
CA ASP A 24 0.44 9.65 -12.61
C ASP A 24 1.15 10.79 -13.35
N THR A 25 0.41 11.82 -13.72
CA THR A 25 0.96 13.06 -14.26
C THR A 25 0.85 14.15 -13.19
N THR A 26 1.98 14.46 -12.57
CA THR A 26 2.02 15.38 -11.43
C THR A 26 2.01 16.86 -11.86
N PRO A 27 1.60 17.78 -10.97
CA PRO A 27 1.71 19.23 -11.24
C PRO A 27 3.12 19.67 -11.64
N ALA A 28 4.16 19.11 -11.00
CA ALA A 28 5.56 19.40 -11.37
C ALA A 28 5.89 19.01 -12.82
N GLN A 29 5.36 17.87 -13.27
CA GLN A 29 5.54 17.44 -14.65
C GLN A 29 4.82 18.36 -15.64
N ILE A 30 3.61 18.81 -15.32
CA ILE A 30 2.87 19.78 -16.15
C ILE A 30 3.64 21.09 -16.26
N ILE A 31 4.17 21.60 -15.14
CA ILE A 31 5.01 22.81 -15.13
C ILE A 31 6.24 22.62 -16.01
N ALA A 32 6.91 21.46 -15.93
CA ALA A 32 8.07 21.17 -16.77
C ALA A 32 7.71 21.17 -18.27
N VAL A 33 6.53 20.69 -18.64
CA VAL A 33 6.05 20.74 -20.04
C VAL A 33 5.83 22.18 -20.51
N TYR A 34 5.18 23.02 -19.69
CA TYR A 34 4.95 24.44 -20.03
C TYR A 34 6.24 25.26 -20.09
N ASN A 35 7.25 24.88 -19.34
CA ASN A 35 8.57 25.52 -19.36
C ASN A 35 9.48 25.01 -20.48
N ASN A 36 9.07 23.97 -21.21
CA ASN A 36 9.87 23.41 -22.30
C ASN A 36 9.74 24.24 -23.58
N THR A 37 10.78 24.96 -23.92
CA THR A 37 10.88 25.75 -25.16
C THR A 37 11.86 25.15 -26.19
N GLU A 38 12.56 24.08 -25.83
CA GLU A 38 13.69 23.56 -26.62
C GLU A 38 13.38 22.22 -27.29
N LYS A 39 12.90 21.23 -26.50
CA LYS A 39 12.68 19.87 -26.99
C LYS A 39 11.32 19.75 -27.67
N LYS A 40 11.28 19.79 -29.02
CA LYS A 40 10.05 19.61 -29.80
C LYS A 40 9.43 18.23 -29.62
N ARG A 41 10.21 17.20 -29.27
CA ARG A 41 9.76 15.87 -28.86
C ARG A 41 10.34 15.57 -27.50
N PHE A 42 9.53 15.14 -26.57
CA PHE A 42 9.98 14.89 -25.21
C PHE A 42 9.21 13.73 -24.56
N THR A 43 9.75 13.23 -23.46
CA THR A 43 9.08 12.36 -22.51
C THR A 43 9.04 13.04 -21.14
N ILE A 44 8.09 12.68 -20.29
CA ILE A 44 7.98 13.20 -18.94
C ILE A 44 7.55 12.08 -17.98
N GLY A 45 8.08 12.10 -16.75
CA GLY A 45 7.75 11.12 -15.72
C GLY A 45 8.49 9.79 -15.83
N ILE A 46 9.53 9.70 -16.69
CA ILE A 46 10.46 8.58 -16.79
C ILE A 46 11.90 9.07 -16.75
N ASN A 47 12.82 8.20 -16.33
CA ASN A 47 14.25 8.46 -16.38
C ASN A 47 14.81 7.86 -17.68
N ASP A 48 14.76 8.65 -18.77
CA ASP A 48 15.20 8.22 -20.09
C ASP A 48 16.68 8.56 -20.31
N ASP A 49 17.53 7.64 -19.95
CA ASP A 49 18.98 7.68 -20.14
C ASP A 49 19.44 7.07 -21.49
N VAL A 50 18.50 6.65 -22.35
CA VAL A 50 18.78 6.07 -23.67
C VAL A 50 18.62 7.12 -24.77
N THR A 51 17.45 7.78 -24.85
CA THR A 51 17.22 8.81 -25.87
C THR A 51 17.38 10.22 -25.33
N ASN A 52 17.48 10.39 -24.02
CA ASN A 52 17.62 11.67 -23.32
C ASN A 52 16.53 12.69 -23.66
N LEU A 53 15.32 12.20 -23.98
CA LEU A 53 14.17 13.04 -24.29
C LEU A 53 13.41 13.49 -23.05
N SER A 54 13.66 12.92 -21.89
CA SER A 54 12.97 13.30 -20.66
C SER A 54 13.23 14.76 -20.27
N LEU A 55 12.15 15.44 -19.88
CA LEU A 55 12.23 16.74 -19.28
C LEU A 55 12.57 16.60 -17.78
N PRO A 56 13.47 17.42 -17.25
CA PRO A 56 13.71 17.47 -15.82
C PRO A 56 12.47 18.03 -15.10
N THR A 57 12.08 17.40 -14.00
CA THR A 57 10.98 17.85 -13.14
C THR A 57 11.55 18.43 -11.85
N GLY A 58 11.10 19.62 -11.49
CA GLY A 58 11.39 20.22 -10.18
C GLY A 58 10.55 19.58 -9.05
N PRO A 59 10.64 20.14 -7.83
CA PRO A 59 9.81 19.74 -6.72
C PRO A 59 8.32 19.97 -7.05
N SER A 60 7.47 19.07 -6.58
CA SER A 60 6.02 19.17 -6.80
C SER A 60 5.45 20.30 -5.91
N PRO A 61 4.77 21.31 -6.48
CA PRO A 61 4.13 22.33 -5.68
C PRO A 61 2.95 21.75 -4.89
N VAL A 62 2.63 22.39 -3.78
CA VAL A 62 1.37 22.14 -3.07
C VAL A 62 0.24 22.82 -3.84
N THR A 63 -0.62 22.02 -4.47
CA THR A 63 -1.72 22.51 -5.30
C THR A 63 -3.09 22.22 -4.70
N ALA A 64 -3.15 21.54 -3.55
CA ALA A 64 -4.39 21.38 -2.80
C ALA A 64 -4.83 22.74 -2.25
N PRO A 65 -6.09 23.16 -2.48
CA PRO A 65 -6.61 24.35 -1.83
C PRO A 65 -6.53 24.25 -0.31
N GLU A 66 -6.44 25.40 0.35
CA GLU A 66 -6.53 25.46 1.81
C GLU A 66 -7.86 24.84 2.28
N GLY A 67 -7.84 24.12 3.40
CA GLY A 67 -9.02 23.44 3.96
C GLY A 67 -9.38 22.11 3.29
N ILE A 68 -8.52 21.58 2.39
CA ILE A 68 -8.65 20.21 1.88
C ILE A 68 -7.80 19.25 2.70
N THR A 69 -8.45 18.24 3.28
CA THR A 69 -7.80 17.11 3.94
C THR A 69 -7.52 16.00 2.94
N SER A 70 -6.32 15.46 2.97
CA SER A 70 -5.85 14.38 2.10
C SER A 70 -5.47 13.17 2.92
N CYS A 71 -6.03 12.00 2.58
CA CYS A 71 -5.82 10.76 3.33
C CYS A 71 -5.38 9.63 2.39
N LYS A 72 -4.44 8.79 2.85
CA LYS A 72 -4.02 7.57 2.16
C LYS A 72 -4.22 6.35 3.04
N PHE A 73 -4.70 5.26 2.44
CA PHE A 73 -4.92 4.00 3.14
C PHE A 73 -4.27 2.87 2.36
N TRP A 74 -3.33 2.20 3.01
CA TRP A 74 -2.59 1.05 2.47
C TRP A 74 -3.23 -0.24 2.97
N GLY A 75 -3.85 -0.97 2.08
CA GLY A 75 -4.57 -2.21 2.37
C GLY A 75 -4.12 -3.36 1.50
N LEU A 76 -4.49 -4.57 1.91
CA LEU A 76 -4.31 -5.78 1.13
C LEU A 76 -5.52 -6.00 0.21
N GLY A 77 -5.29 -6.35 -1.04
CA GLY A 77 -6.37 -6.70 -1.96
C GLY A 77 -7.30 -7.75 -1.36
N ALA A 78 -8.60 -7.46 -1.38
CA ALA A 78 -9.69 -8.25 -0.79
C ALA A 78 -9.83 -8.22 0.75
N ASP A 79 -9.08 -7.36 1.47
CA ASP A 79 -9.23 -7.18 2.92
C ASP A 79 -10.44 -6.29 3.33
N GLY A 80 -11.10 -5.68 2.36
CA GLY A 80 -12.25 -4.79 2.57
C GLY A 80 -11.90 -3.30 2.73
N THR A 81 -10.60 -2.94 2.73
CA THR A 81 -10.14 -1.54 2.85
C THR A 81 -10.79 -0.61 1.82
N VAL A 82 -10.80 -1.00 0.55
CA VAL A 82 -11.42 -0.20 -0.52
C VAL A 82 -12.93 0.00 -0.28
N GLY A 83 -13.63 -1.05 0.17
CA GLY A 83 -15.06 -0.98 0.49
C GLY A 83 -15.35 -0.01 1.65
N ALA A 84 -14.54 -0.07 2.71
CA ALA A 84 -14.66 0.84 3.85
C ALA A 84 -14.39 2.29 3.44
N ASN A 85 -13.36 2.53 2.62
CA ASN A 85 -13.02 3.87 2.14
C ASN A 85 -14.07 4.44 1.17
N LYS A 86 -14.70 3.61 0.32
CA LYS A 86 -15.86 4.01 -0.47
C LYS A 86 -17.04 4.42 0.42
N ASN A 87 -17.27 3.68 1.50
CA ASN A 87 -18.31 4.04 2.47
C ASN A 87 -17.95 5.33 3.22
N SER A 88 -16.70 5.51 3.63
CA SER A 88 -16.24 6.72 4.32
C SER A 88 -16.45 7.98 3.47
N ILE A 89 -16.00 7.95 2.20
CA ILE A 89 -16.15 9.11 1.33
C ILE A 89 -17.59 9.40 0.99
N LYS A 90 -18.43 8.36 0.94
CA LYS A 90 -19.89 8.51 0.77
C LYS A 90 -20.52 9.14 2.00
N ILE A 91 -20.19 8.70 3.21
CA ILE A 91 -20.67 9.32 4.46
C ILE A 91 -20.30 10.81 4.48
N ILE A 92 -19.06 11.17 4.16
CA ILE A 92 -18.62 12.57 4.12
C ILE A 92 -19.42 13.36 3.08
N GLY A 93 -19.56 12.85 1.86
CA GLY A 93 -20.27 13.54 0.79
C GLY A 93 -21.78 13.65 0.98
N ASP A 94 -22.43 12.63 1.59
CA ASP A 94 -23.88 12.61 1.77
C ASP A 94 -24.34 13.39 3.01
N HIS A 95 -23.48 13.56 4.01
CA HIS A 95 -23.85 14.11 5.32
C HIS A 95 -23.11 15.40 5.69
N THR A 96 -22.31 15.95 4.79
CA THR A 96 -21.65 17.26 4.98
C THR A 96 -21.81 18.12 3.73
N ASP A 97 -21.47 19.39 3.83
CA ASP A 97 -21.37 20.33 2.71
C ASP A 97 -19.98 20.31 2.04
N MET A 98 -19.13 19.31 2.38
CA MET A 98 -17.80 19.16 1.82
C MET A 98 -17.84 18.59 0.41
N TYR A 99 -16.94 19.08 -0.44
CA TYR A 99 -16.55 18.37 -1.64
C TYR A 99 -15.76 17.12 -1.25
N ALA A 100 -15.98 16.02 -1.95
CA ALA A 100 -15.35 14.73 -1.67
C ALA A 100 -14.87 14.06 -2.96
N GLN A 101 -13.65 13.52 -2.93
CA GLN A 101 -13.04 12.81 -4.04
C GLN A 101 -12.35 11.55 -3.52
N ALA A 102 -12.50 10.44 -4.24
CA ALA A 102 -11.74 9.21 -3.96
C ALA A 102 -11.17 8.64 -5.24
N TYR A 103 -9.96 8.12 -5.13
CA TYR A 103 -9.30 7.30 -6.15
C TYR A 103 -8.72 6.05 -5.50
N PHE A 104 -8.80 4.92 -6.19
CA PHE A 104 -8.33 3.64 -5.67
C PHE A 104 -7.31 3.07 -6.64
N ASP A 105 -6.07 3.01 -6.19
CA ASP A 105 -4.96 2.41 -6.92
C ASP A 105 -4.83 0.92 -6.55
N TYR A 106 -4.67 0.08 -7.55
CA TYR A 106 -4.60 -1.37 -7.41
C TYR A 106 -3.29 -1.89 -7.99
N ASP A 107 -2.64 -2.77 -7.27
CA ASP A 107 -1.58 -3.59 -7.85
C ASP A 107 -2.15 -4.44 -9.01
N SER A 108 -1.37 -4.65 -10.04
CA SER A 108 -1.71 -5.54 -11.16
C SER A 108 -1.86 -7.01 -10.76
N LYS A 109 -1.35 -7.39 -9.60
CA LYS A 109 -1.47 -8.74 -9.04
C LYS A 109 -2.88 -8.98 -8.52
N LYS A 110 -3.51 -10.07 -8.96
CA LYS A 110 -4.90 -10.38 -8.60
C LYS A 110 -5.10 -10.78 -7.13
N SER A 111 -4.11 -11.40 -6.51
CA SER A 111 -4.21 -11.92 -5.15
C SER A 111 -3.05 -11.44 -4.30
N GLY A 112 -3.36 -10.89 -3.12
CA GLY A 112 -2.37 -10.38 -2.19
C GLY A 112 -1.59 -9.16 -2.69
N GLY A 113 -2.12 -8.45 -3.70
CA GLY A 113 -1.60 -7.17 -4.14
C GLY A 113 -1.94 -6.04 -3.18
N VAL A 114 -1.12 -4.99 -3.16
CA VAL A 114 -1.41 -3.80 -2.39
C VAL A 114 -2.53 -2.99 -3.03
N THR A 115 -3.37 -2.36 -2.20
CA THR A 115 -4.32 -1.35 -2.63
C THR A 115 -4.02 -0.05 -1.90
N ILE A 116 -4.07 1.07 -2.62
CA ILE A 116 -3.87 2.39 -2.02
C ILE A 116 -5.10 3.23 -2.32
N SER A 117 -5.83 3.60 -1.27
CA SER A 117 -6.97 4.50 -1.40
C SER A 117 -6.53 5.93 -1.13
N HIS A 118 -6.87 6.84 -2.02
CA HIS A 118 -6.60 8.27 -1.95
C HIS A 118 -7.92 9.01 -1.76
N LEU A 119 -8.12 9.63 -0.61
CA LEU A 119 -9.33 10.39 -0.30
C LEU A 119 -8.98 11.86 -0.09
N ARG A 120 -9.75 12.76 -0.72
CA ARG A 120 -9.69 14.20 -0.48
C ARG A 120 -11.09 14.69 -0.15
N PHE A 121 -11.20 15.54 0.85
CA PHE A 121 -12.46 16.18 1.23
C PHE A 121 -12.21 17.53 1.92
N GLY A 122 -13.18 18.43 1.80
CA GLY A 122 -13.12 19.77 2.40
C GLY A 122 -14.09 20.74 1.75
N HIS A 123 -14.16 21.95 2.26
CA HIS A 123 -15.12 22.96 1.81
C HIS A 123 -14.74 23.68 0.50
N SER A 124 -13.50 23.49 0.03
CA SER A 124 -13.06 24.01 -1.25
C SER A 124 -13.25 23.00 -2.37
N LYS A 125 -13.58 23.49 -3.58
CA LYS A 125 -13.77 22.63 -4.75
C LYS A 125 -12.47 21.87 -5.10
N ILE A 126 -12.56 20.57 -5.27
CA ILE A 126 -11.41 19.69 -5.54
C ILE A 126 -11.22 19.58 -7.06
N HIS A 127 -10.07 20.05 -7.55
CA HIS A 127 -9.66 19.95 -8.96
C HIS A 127 -8.46 19.02 -9.17
N SER A 128 -8.04 18.30 -8.13
CA SER A 128 -6.86 17.44 -8.13
C SER A 128 -7.14 16.14 -8.89
N THR A 129 -6.56 15.98 -10.08
CA THR A 129 -6.69 14.79 -10.94
C THR A 129 -5.53 13.82 -10.80
N TYR A 130 -4.63 14.05 -9.84
CA TYR A 130 -3.41 13.30 -9.55
C TYR A 130 -3.49 12.63 -8.18
N LEU A 131 -2.66 11.62 -7.96
CA LEU A 131 -2.58 10.88 -6.70
C LEU A 131 -2.07 11.77 -5.55
N ILE A 132 -2.44 11.41 -4.32
CA ILE A 132 -1.96 12.11 -3.13
C ILE A 132 -0.50 11.71 -2.90
N ASN A 133 0.40 12.69 -2.91
CA ASN A 133 1.82 12.53 -2.60
C ASN A 133 2.19 13.07 -1.22
N LYS A 134 1.37 13.97 -0.65
CA LYS A 134 1.48 14.45 0.73
C LYS A 134 0.10 14.43 1.38
N ALA A 135 -0.02 13.70 2.49
CA ALA A 135 -1.26 13.40 3.19
C ALA A 135 -1.28 13.98 4.61
N ASP A 136 -2.45 14.34 5.07
CA ASP A 136 -2.71 14.71 6.47
C ASP A 136 -2.87 13.46 7.34
N PHE A 137 -3.32 12.35 6.73
CA PHE A 137 -3.56 11.08 7.40
C PHE A 137 -3.10 9.91 6.51
N VAL A 138 -2.34 8.98 7.09
CA VAL A 138 -1.97 7.72 6.45
C VAL A 138 -2.35 6.56 7.36
N ALA A 139 -3.05 5.55 6.83
CA ALA A 139 -3.34 4.31 7.53
C ALA A 139 -2.66 3.13 6.83
N CYS A 140 -2.05 2.26 7.62
CA CYS A 140 -1.51 0.98 7.20
C CYS A 140 -2.32 -0.16 7.81
N HIS A 141 -3.08 -0.86 6.97
CA HIS A 141 -3.98 -1.93 7.42
C HIS A 141 -3.28 -3.29 7.56
N ASN A 142 -2.13 -3.48 6.89
CA ASN A 142 -1.33 -4.69 7.01
C ASN A 142 0.06 -4.34 7.56
N PRO A 143 0.45 -4.83 8.76
CA PRO A 143 1.70 -4.45 9.40
C PRO A 143 2.95 -4.83 8.59
N ALA A 144 2.88 -5.89 7.75
CA ALA A 144 4.00 -6.26 6.88
C ALA A 144 4.39 -5.17 5.87
N TYR A 145 3.52 -4.20 5.62
CA TYR A 145 3.75 -3.15 4.63
C TYR A 145 4.72 -2.07 5.08
N VAL A 146 4.89 -1.87 6.39
CA VAL A 146 5.84 -0.85 6.90
C VAL A 146 7.29 -1.13 6.51
N ARG A 147 7.62 -2.41 6.23
CA ARG A 147 8.95 -2.81 5.76
C ARG A 147 9.04 -2.97 4.24
N LYS A 148 7.93 -2.78 3.51
CA LYS A 148 7.88 -2.95 2.05
C LYS A 148 7.73 -1.66 1.29
N TYR A 149 6.98 -0.73 1.87
CA TYR A 149 6.58 0.50 1.20
C TYR A 149 6.95 1.72 2.03
N ASN A 150 7.34 2.76 1.34
CA ASN A 150 7.77 4.02 1.94
C ASN A 150 6.56 4.95 2.19
N MET A 151 5.61 4.50 3.02
CA MET A 151 4.32 5.18 3.20
C MET A 151 4.32 6.32 4.22
N VAL A 152 5.22 6.26 5.21
CA VAL A 152 5.27 7.27 6.28
C VAL A 152 5.74 8.62 5.73
N GLN A 153 6.64 8.61 4.76
CA GLN A 153 7.16 9.80 4.08
C GLN A 153 6.12 10.54 3.23
N ASP A 154 4.96 9.93 3.02
CA ASP A 154 3.83 10.60 2.39
C ASP A 154 3.11 11.58 3.34
N LEU A 155 3.36 11.51 4.65
CA LEU A 155 2.76 12.41 5.62
C LEU A 155 3.34 13.83 5.55
N LYS A 156 2.49 14.82 5.77
CA LYS A 156 2.87 16.18 6.08
C LYS A 156 3.38 16.27 7.53
N ASP A 157 4.11 17.33 7.84
CA ASP A 157 4.51 17.62 9.22
C ASP A 157 3.29 17.72 10.13
N GLY A 158 3.36 17.07 11.29
CA GLY A 158 2.24 16.98 12.23
C GLY A 158 1.07 16.11 11.78
N GLY A 159 1.20 15.41 10.65
CA GLY A 159 0.20 14.48 10.14
C GLY A 159 -0.03 13.29 11.08
N THR A 160 -1.03 12.47 10.75
CA THR A 160 -1.42 11.32 11.57
C THR A 160 -1.12 10.01 10.86
N PHE A 161 -0.43 9.10 11.55
CA PHE A 161 -0.18 7.72 11.10
C PHE A 161 -0.95 6.74 11.96
N LEU A 162 -1.75 5.86 11.35
CA LEU A 162 -2.46 4.75 12.00
C LEU A 162 -1.91 3.42 11.48
N LEU A 163 -1.39 2.58 12.36
CA LEU A 163 -0.89 1.25 12.04
C LEU A 163 -1.76 0.17 12.68
N ASN A 164 -2.28 -0.74 11.87
CA ASN A 164 -2.92 -1.94 12.37
C ASN A 164 -1.86 -2.97 12.76
N CYS A 165 -1.63 -3.17 14.03
CA CYS A 165 -0.69 -4.17 14.58
C CYS A 165 -1.02 -4.48 16.03
N ASP A 166 -0.49 -5.60 16.52
CA ASP A 166 -0.52 -6.04 17.92
C ASP A 166 0.78 -5.71 18.68
N TRP A 167 1.63 -4.87 18.11
CA TRP A 167 2.96 -4.56 18.64
C TRP A 167 2.89 -3.59 19.81
N ASP A 168 3.58 -3.93 20.88
CA ASP A 168 3.95 -2.99 21.94
C ASP A 168 5.16 -2.14 21.51
N MET A 169 5.70 -1.33 22.41
CA MET A 169 6.86 -0.47 22.09
C MET A 169 8.09 -1.29 21.66
N ALA A 170 8.32 -2.45 22.24
CA ALA A 170 9.45 -3.32 21.87
C ALA A 170 9.25 -3.88 20.46
N GLY A 171 8.03 -4.31 20.14
CA GLY A 171 7.67 -4.75 18.79
C GLY A 171 7.74 -3.63 17.76
N LEU A 172 7.35 -2.40 18.11
CA LEU A 172 7.50 -1.24 17.22
C LEU A 172 8.98 -0.92 16.96
N GLU A 173 9.84 -1.02 17.98
CA GLU A 173 11.30 -0.86 17.82
C GLU A 173 11.90 -1.91 16.89
N GLU A 174 11.44 -3.15 16.96
CA GLU A 174 11.93 -4.26 16.14
C GLU A 174 11.44 -4.17 14.69
N HIS A 175 10.16 -3.86 14.49
CA HIS A 175 9.53 -4.03 13.18
C HIS A 175 9.47 -2.76 12.34
N LEU A 176 9.47 -1.56 12.94
CA LEU A 176 9.53 -0.33 12.16
C LEU A 176 10.93 -0.07 11.61
N PRO A 177 11.06 0.20 10.30
CA PRO A 177 12.37 0.54 9.74
C PRO A 177 12.90 1.87 10.29
N GLY A 178 14.22 1.98 10.42
CA GLY A 178 14.87 3.17 10.96
C GLY A 178 14.48 4.46 10.24
N GLN A 179 14.37 4.44 8.91
CA GLN A 179 13.92 5.60 8.13
C GLN A 179 12.47 6.02 8.44
N ALA A 180 11.58 5.08 8.77
CA ALA A 180 10.21 5.40 9.18
C ALA A 180 10.19 5.98 10.60
N LYS A 181 10.94 5.38 11.53
CA LYS A 181 11.11 5.89 12.91
C LYS A 181 11.62 7.32 12.90
N ARG A 182 12.69 7.58 12.16
CA ARG A 182 13.28 8.92 12.05
C ARG A 182 12.28 9.93 11.49
N TYR A 183 11.60 9.59 10.39
CA TYR A 183 10.60 10.48 9.79
C TYR A 183 9.47 10.82 10.78
N ILE A 184 8.95 9.83 11.49
CA ILE A 184 7.90 10.02 12.51
C ILE A 184 8.35 11.03 13.58
N ALA A 185 9.59 10.89 14.07
CA ALA A 185 10.11 11.74 15.13
C ALA A 185 10.47 13.16 14.64
N GLU A 186 11.12 13.28 13.48
CA GLU A 186 11.56 14.58 12.93
C GLU A 186 10.39 15.45 12.47
N HIS A 187 9.33 14.84 11.91
CA HIS A 187 8.17 15.54 11.38
C HIS A 187 7.00 15.64 12.35
N ASN A 188 7.20 15.30 13.63
CA ASN A 188 6.19 15.37 14.69
C ASN A 188 4.89 14.61 14.31
N ILE A 189 5.02 13.45 13.71
CA ILE A 189 3.88 12.63 13.27
C ILE A 189 3.14 12.10 14.51
N LYS A 190 1.83 12.31 14.55
CA LYS A 190 0.94 11.70 15.55
C LYS A 190 0.77 10.23 15.23
N PHE A 191 1.38 9.36 16.00
CA PHE A 191 1.40 7.93 15.72
C PHE A 191 0.41 7.17 16.59
N TYR A 192 -0.41 6.34 15.96
CA TYR A 192 -1.42 5.51 16.63
C TYR A 192 -1.34 4.07 16.14
N THR A 193 -1.64 3.12 17.05
CA THR A 193 -1.82 1.70 16.73
C THR A 193 -3.21 1.21 17.10
N ILE A 194 -3.63 0.12 16.48
CA ILE A 194 -4.85 -0.61 16.79
C ILE A 194 -4.67 -2.08 16.44
N ASP A 195 -5.03 -3.00 17.34
CA ASP A 195 -5.06 -4.44 17.02
C ASP A 195 -6.45 -4.81 16.45
N GLY A 196 -6.63 -4.49 15.18
CA GLY A 196 -7.89 -4.76 14.48
C GLY A 196 -8.20 -6.25 14.35
N ILE A 197 -7.18 -7.13 14.32
CA ILE A 197 -7.37 -8.59 14.21
C ILE A 197 -7.95 -9.14 15.48
N LYS A 198 -7.38 -8.80 16.63
CA LYS A 198 -7.91 -9.19 17.94
C LYS A 198 -9.34 -8.69 18.11
N LEU A 199 -9.57 -7.41 17.85
CA LEU A 199 -10.91 -6.81 17.93
C LEU A 199 -11.91 -7.47 16.97
N GLY A 200 -11.48 -7.86 15.77
CA GLY A 200 -12.30 -8.58 14.82
C GLY A 200 -12.75 -9.95 15.35
N ILE A 201 -11.84 -10.68 16.02
CA ILE A 201 -12.15 -11.96 16.66
C ILE A 201 -13.13 -11.74 17.84
N GLU A 202 -12.86 -10.79 18.72
CA GLU A 202 -13.66 -10.49 19.91
C GLU A 202 -15.09 -10.02 19.57
N THR A 203 -15.27 -9.28 18.47
CA THR A 203 -16.58 -8.82 18.01
C THR A 203 -17.31 -9.81 17.10
N GLY A 204 -16.69 -10.97 16.80
CA GLY A 204 -17.24 -12.00 15.96
C GLY A 204 -17.18 -11.68 14.45
N MET A 205 -16.36 -10.70 14.07
CA MET A 205 -16.09 -10.34 12.66
C MET A 205 -14.99 -11.23 12.04
N GLY A 206 -14.22 -11.95 12.86
CA GLY A 206 -13.08 -12.75 12.43
C GLY A 206 -11.98 -11.86 11.81
N ALA A 207 -11.48 -12.22 10.64
CA ALA A 207 -10.43 -11.45 9.94
C ALA A 207 -10.94 -10.16 9.26
N ARG A 208 -12.20 -9.79 9.40
CA ARG A 208 -12.80 -8.60 8.77
C ARG A 208 -12.60 -7.39 9.66
N ILE A 209 -11.51 -6.69 9.45
CA ILE A 209 -11.09 -5.54 10.27
C ILE A 209 -11.47 -4.18 9.67
N ASN A 210 -11.98 -4.16 8.45
CA ASN A 210 -12.23 -2.93 7.69
C ASN A 210 -13.16 -1.94 8.41
N THR A 211 -14.24 -2.41 9.03
CA THR A 211 -15.18 -1.56 9.78
C THR A 211 -14.53 -0.98 11.07
N ILE A 212 -13.69 -1.78 11.73
CA ILE A 212 -12.92 -1.37 12.92
C ILE A 212 -11.96 -0.23 12.56
N LEU A 213 -11.21 -0.39 11.48
CA LEU A 213 -10.25 0.61 11.01
C LEU A 213 -10.92 1.86 10.46
N GLN A 214 -12.11 1.73 9.84
CA GLN A 214 -12.93 2.85 9.43
C GLN A 214 -13.37 3.70 10.64
N ALA A 215 -13.79 3.07 11.73
CA ALA A 215 -14.15 3.77 12.96
C ALA A 215 -12.95 4.51 13.57
N ALA A 216 -11.78 3.86 13.63
CA ALA A 216 -10.54 4.48 14.06
C ALA A 216 -10.17 5.70 13.20
N PHE A 217 -10.35 5.61 11.88
CA PHE A 217 -10.15 6.74 10.97
C PHE A 217 -11.04 7.93 11.30
N PHE A 218 -12.35 7.74 11.42
CA PHE A 218 -13.28 8.85 11.76
C PHE A 218 -12.94 9.49 13.10
N LYS A 219 -12.54 8.70 14.10
CA LYS A 219 -12.11 9.22 15.41
C LYS A 219 -10.85 10.10 15.29
N LEU A 220 -9.83 9.62 14.57
CA LEU A 220 -8.54 10.30 14.50
C LEU A 220 -8.54 11.49 13.54
N ALA A 221 -9.24 11.36 12.41
CA ALA A 221 -9.29 12.42 11.41
C ALA A 221 -10.24 13.56 11.79
N ASN A 222 -11.16 13.35 12.74
CA ASN A 222 -12.08 14.35 13.31
C ASN A 222 -12.76 15.23 12.25
N ILE A 223 -13.29 14.59 11.21
CA ILE A 223 -13.86 15.24 10.02
C ILE A 223 -15.27 15.76 10.31
N ILE A 224 -16.05 14.99 11.05
CA ILE A 224 -17.42 15.25 11.50
C ILE A 224 -17.51 14.90 12.98
N PRO A 225 -18.49 15.43 13.72
CA PRO A 225 -18.70 15.04 15.11
C PRO A 225 -18.75 13.52 15.26
N ILE A 226 -18.05 12.98 16.25
CA ILE A 226 -17.84 11.53 16.33
C ILE A 226 -19.16 10.76 16.50
N ASP A 227 -20.13 11.32 17.22
CA ASP A 227 -21.43 10.70 17.43
C ASP A 227 -22.20 10.59 16.11
N ASP A 228 -22.10 11.60 15.24
CA ASP A 228 -22.70 11.59 13.91
C ASP A 228 -22.00 10.56 13.01
N ALA A 229 -20.66 10.50 13.04
CA ALA A 229 -19.90 9.50 12.30
C ALA A 229 -20.32 8.07 12.69
N VAL A 230 -20.41 7.80 13.98
CA VAL A 230 -20.86 6.50 14.53
C VAL A 230 -22.28 6.16 14.05
N LYS A 231 -23.20 7.13 14.14
CA LYS A 231 -24.56 6.94 13.67
C LYS A 231 -24.58 6.58 12.18
N TYR A 232 -23.92 7.35 11.33
CA TYR A 232 -23.91 7.10 9.88
C TYR A 232 -23.23 5.79 9.52
N MET A 233 -22.16 5.41 10.21
CA MET A 233 -21.51 4.11 10.03
C MET A 233 -22.45 2.95 10.41
N LYS A 234 -23.17 3.06 11.55
CA LYS A 234 -24.12 2.04 12.00
C LYS A 234 -25.33 1.95 11.07
N ASP A 235 -25.83 3.07 10.58
CA ASP A 235 -26.94 3.11 9.62
C ASP A 235 -26.52 2.44 8.29
N ALA A 236 -25.32 2.75 7.78
CA ALA A 236 -24.77 2.14 6.57
C ALA A 236 -24.56 0.63 6.73
N ALA A 237 -24.04 0.18 7.90
CA ALA A 237 -23.87 -1.23 8.22
C ALA A 237 -25.25 -1.95 8.28
N THR A 238 -26.24 -1.34 8.90
CA THR A 238 -27.61 -1.85 8.96
C THR A 238 -28.19 -2.01 7.55
N ALA A 239 -28.12 -0.97 6.73
CA ALA A 239 -28.61 -1.02 5.35
C ALA A 239 -27.92 -2.12 4.50
N SER A 240 -26.62 -2.29 4.70
CA SER A 240 -25.82 -3.24 3.93
C SER A 240 -26.01 -4.71 4.36
N TYR A 241 -26.26 -4.95 5.65
CA TYR A 241 -26.20 -6.29 6.21
C TYR A 241 -27.54 -6.81 6.77
N MET A 242 -28.60 -6.02 6.83
CA MET A 242 -29.91 -6.47 7.37
C MET A 242 -30.43 -7.74 6.66
N LYS A 243 -30.22 -7.86 5.35
CA LYS A 243 -30.59 -9.05 4.57
C LYS A 243 -29.84 -10.32 5.00
N LYS A 244 -28.71 -10.18 5.71
CA LYS A 244 -27.90 -11.30 6.23
C LYS A 244 -28.27 -11.67 7.68
N GLY A 245 -29.20 -10.94 8.28
CA GLY A 245 -29.70 -11.15 9.62
C GLY A 245 -29.19 -10.13 10.64
N GLU A 246 -29.98 -9.93 11.69
CA GLU A 246 -29.72 -8.96 12.76
C GLU A 246 -28.41 -9.22 13.50
N ASP A 247 -28.01 -10.49 13.66
CA ASP A 247 -26.74 -10.87 14.31
C ASP A 247 -25.54 -10.29 13.55
N VAL A 248 -25.59 -10.28 12.20
CA VAL A 248 -24.52 -9.71 11.38
C VAL A 248 -24.47 -8.20 11.55
N VAL A 249 -25.61 -7.54 11.61
CA VAL A 249 -25.70 -6.09 11.86
C VAL A 249 -25.10 -5.77 13.24
N LYS A 250 -25.50 -6.49 14.28
CA LYS A 250 -25.00 -6.31 15.65
C LYS A 250 -23.48 -6.48 15.75
N LYS A 251 -22.91 -7.49 15.09
CA LYS A 251 -21.45 -7.68 15.03
C LYS A 251 -20.73 -6.49 14.38
N ASN A 252 -21.30 -5.92 13.31
CA ASN A 252 -20.73 -4.73 12.67
C ASN A 252 -20.84 -3.49 13.59
N HIS A 253 -21.95 -3.32 14.30
CA HIS A 253 -22.09 -2.24 15.28
C HIS A 253 -21.07 -2.36 16.41
N ASN A 254 -20.89 -3.56 16.97
CA ASN A 254 -19.88 -3.82 18.01
C ASN A 254 -18.45 -3.56 17.49
N ALA A 255 -18.18 -3.89 16.22
CA ALA A 255 -16.89 -3.62 15.57
C ALA A 255 -16.61 -2.11 15.43
N ILE A 256 -17.65 -1.31 15.11
CA ILE A 256 -17.53 0.15 15.08
C ILE A 256 -17.17 0.68 16.46
N ASP A 257 -17.92 0.27 17.49
CA ASP A 257 -17.67 0.70 18.88
C ASP A 257 -16.27 0.28 19.36
N ALA A 258 -15.84 -0.95 19.04
CA ALA A 258 -14.52 -1.45 19.38
C ALA A 258 -13.40 -0.64 18.69
N GLY A 259 -13.57 -0.29 17.42
CA GLY A 259 -12.61 0.53 16.67
C GLY A 259 -12.42 1.91 17.27
N LEU A 260 -13.49 2.51 17.80
CA LEU A 260 -13.42 3.80 18.48
C LEU A 260 -12.71 3.71 19.84
N ALA A 261 -13.00 2.64 20.61
CA ALA A 261 -12.52 2.51 21.98
C ALA A 261 -11.04 2.12 22.09
N ASN A 262 -10.49 1.42 21.11
CA ASN A 262 -9.21 0.72 21.23
C ASN A 262 -8.06 1.30 20.38
N VAL A 263 -8.17 2.54 19.93
CA VAL A 263 -7.04 3.26 19.31
C VAL A 263 -6.08 3.69 20.40
N VAL A 264 -4.81 3.33 20.26
CA VAL A 264 -3.73 3.61 21.20
C VAL A 264 -2.76 4.63 20.62
N GLU A 265 -2.50 5.72 21.32
CA GLU A 265 -1.48 6.69 20.97
C GLU A 265 -0.10 6.16 21.35
N VAL A 266 0.83 6.21 20.41
CA VAL A 266 2.22 5.83 20.62
C VAL A 266 3.02 7.07 21.01
N LYS A 267 3.63 7.03 22.19
CA LYS A 267 4.59 8.05 22.62
C LYS A 267 5.89 7.84 21.84
N VAL A 268 6.11 8.66 20.81
CA VAL A 268 7.28 8.57 19.93
C VAL A 268 8.55 8.87 20.74
N PRO A 269 9.52 7.94 20.83
CA PRO A 269 10.77 8.18 21.54
C PRO A 269 11.63 9.22 20.81
N GLU A 270 12.28 10.10 21.55
CA GLU A 270 13.21 11.08 20.99
C GLU A 270 14.41 10.40 20.27
N SER A 271 14.82 9.23 20.76
CA SER A 271 15.87 8.41 20.17
C SER A 271 15.59 7.97 18.73
N TRP A 272 14.33 8.03 18.28
CA TRP A 272 13.98 7.69 16.90
C TRP A 272 14.54 8.68 15.87
N LYS A 273 14.88 9.90 16.27
CA LYS A 273 15.56 10.88 15.41
C LYS A 273 16.93 10.41 14.94
N ASP A 274 17.61 9.60 15.76
CA ASP A 274 18.93 9.04 15.47
C ASP A 274 18.89 7.69 14.78
N ALA A 275 17.69 7.17 14.46
CA ALA A 275 17.53 5.87 13.81
C ALA A 275 18.17 5.87 12.42
N LYS A 276 18.99 4.84 12.15
CA LYS A 276 19.71 4.69 10.88
C LYS A 276 18.82 4.05 9.83
N ASP A 277 19.04 4.42 8.58
CA ASP A 277 18.37 3.79 7.44
C ASP A 277 18.72 2.30 7.38
N GLU A 278 17.71 1.49 7.19
CA GLU A 278 17.83 0.07 6.95
C GLU A 278 17.69 -0.22 5.46
N ASN A 279 18.55 -1.11 4.94
CA ASN A 279 18.30 -1.68 3.63
C ASN A 279 17.23 -2.77 3.74
N LEU A 280 16.03 -2.46 3.30
CA LEU A 280 14.89 -3.37 3.35
C LEU A 280 14.85 -4.36 2.18
N SER A 281 15.67 -4.15 1.16
CA SER A 281 15.77 -5.04 0.00
C SER A 281 16.68 -6.22 0.33
N SER A 282 16.12 -7.43 0.32
CA SER A 282 16.93 -8.64 0.37
C SER A 282 17.63 -8.85 -0.96
N THR A 283 18.96 -9.00 -0.95
CA THR A 283 19.70 -9.36 -2.17
C THR A 283 19.38 -10.80 -2.55
N ALA A 284 18.80 -10.99 -3.74
CA ALA A 284 18.59 -12.32 -4.29
C ALA A 284 19.95 -12.96 -4.64
N THR A 285 20.09 -14.24 -4.31
CA THR A 285 21.27 -15.06 -4.65
C THR A 285 20.81 -16.37 -5.28
N GLY A 286 21.65 -16.98 -6.13
CA GLY A 286 21.32 -18.25 -6.77
C GLY A 286 22.24 -18.55 -7.95
N SER A 287 22.12 -19.73 -8.51
CA SER A 287 22.95 -20.20 -9.64
C SER A 287 22.53 -19.60 -11.00
N ARG A 288 21.25 -19.17 -11.14
CA ARG A 288 20.71 -18.56 -12.34
C ARG A 288 20.96 -17.05 -12.32
N LYS A 289 22.09 -16.64 -12.91
CA LYS A 289 22.51 -15.23 -12.92
C LYS A 289 21.48 -14.31 -13.58
N ASP A 290 20.87 -14.73 -14.68
CA ASP A 290 19.81 -13.99 -15.39
C ASP A 290 18.62 -13.66 -14.49
N VAL A 291 18.18 -14.63 -13.68
CA VAL A 291 17.11 -14.46 -12.71
C VAL A 291 17.52 -13.52 -11.58
N VAL A 292 18.69 -13.75 -11.02
CA VAL A 292 19.23 -12.96 -9.89
C VAL A 292 19.41 -11.48 -10.29
N ASP A 293 19.98 -11.22 -11.47
CA ASP A 293 20.16 -9.86 -11.98
C ASP A 293 18.81 -9.16 -12.22
N PHE A 294 17.84 -9.83 -12.84
CA PHE A 294 16.50 -9.28 -13.02
C PHE A 294 15.83 -8.93 -11.69
N VAL A 295 15.89 -9.85 -10.72
CA VAL A 295 15.27 -9.67 -9.42
C VAL A 295 15.87 -8.48 -8.68
N ASN A 296 17.21 -8.42 -8.61
CA ASN A 296 17.89 -7.35 -7.87
C ASN A 296 17.77 -5.98 -8.55
N ASN A 297 17.83 -5.93 -9.89
CA ASN A 297 17.88 -4.66 -10.60
C ASN A 297 16.50 -4.10 -10.98
N ILE A 298 15.48 -4.94 -11.09
CA ILE A 298 14.16 -4.54 -11.57
C ILE A 298 13.04 -4.97 -10.62
N GLN A 299 12.91 -6.28 -10.37
CA GLN A 299 11.73 -6.82 -9.68
C GLN A 299 11.56 -6.25 -8.26
N HIS A 300 12.64 -6.11 -7.50
CA HIS A 300 12.56 -5.55 -6.15
C HIS A 300 12.06 -4.11 -6.16
N ALA A 301 12.58 -3.26 -7.04
CA ALA A 301 12.13 -1.87 -7.16
C ALA A 301 10.66 -1.78 -7.59
N VAL A 302 10.25 -2.58 -8.58
CA VAL A 302 8.86 -2.61 -9.05
C VAL A 302 7.92 -3.11 -7.95
N ASN A 303 8.27 -4.18 -7.25
CA ASN A 303 7.47 -4.73 -6.14
C ASN A 303 7.38 -3.77 -4.95
N GLY A 304 8.40 -2.94 -4.74
CA GLY A 304 8.43 -1.89 -3.71
C GLY A 304 7.72 -0.59 -4.09
N GLN A 305 7.03 -0.52 -5.24
CA GLN A 305 6.42 0.70 -5.79
C GLN A 305 7.43 1.80 -6.16
N GLU A 306 8.71 1.41 -6.37
CA GLU A 306 9.83 2.29 -6.71
C GLU A 306 10.26 2.17 -8.19
N GLY A 307 9.49 1.44 -8.99
CA GLY A 307 9.78 1.19 -10.41
C GLY A 307 9.95 2.45 -11.26
N ASN A 308 9.30 3.55 -10.86
CA ASN A 308 9.42 4.85 -11.54
C ASN A 308 10.82 5.48 -11.44
N LYS A 309 11.64 5.04 -10.49
CA LYS A 309 13.03 5.51 -10.31
C LYS A 309 14.00 4.79 -11.24
N LEU A 310 13.59 3.66 -11.83
CA LEU A 310 14.44 2.89 -12.73
C LEU A 310 14.66 3.65 -14.04
N PRO A 311 15.92 3.67 -14.57
CA PRO A 311 16.20 4.23 -15.87
C PRO A 311 15.67 3.32 -16.99
N VAL A 312 15.43 3.88 -18.16
CA VAL A 312 14.97 3.11 -19.34
C VAL A 312 15.97 2.03 -19.73
N SER A 313 17.27 2.30 -19.59
CA SER A 313 18.33 1.33 -19.87
C SER A 313 18.26 0.06 -19.02
N ALA A 314 17.65 0.10 -17.83
CA ALA A 314 17.47 -1.09 -16.99
C ALA A 314 16.64 -2.18 -17.69
N PHE A 315 15.78 -1.80 -18.66
CA PHE A 315 14.87 -2.70 -19.37
C PHE A 315 15.38 -3.13 -20.74
N LYS A 316 16.61 -2.78 -21.14
CA LYS A 316 17.11 -3.04 -22.50
C LYS A 316 17.16 -4.53 -22.89
N GLU A 317 17.37 -5.40 -21.90
CA GLU A 317 17.37 -6.87 -22.11
C GLU A 317 15.94 -7.46 -22.12
N TYR A 318 14.92 -6.62 -21.85
CA TYR A 318 13.52 -7.02 -21.67
C TYR A 318 12.57 -6.17 -22.53
N VAL A 319 13.05 -5.72 -23.70
CA VAL A 319 12.29 -4.81 -24.60
C VAL A 319 11.01 -5.43 -25.16
N ASP A 320 10.92 -6.74 -25.20
CA ASP A 320 9.75 -7.52 -25.61
C ASP A 320 8.76 -7.75 -24.44
N GLY A 321 9.08 -7.29 -23.23
CA GLY A 321 8.26 -7.48 -22.03
C GLY A 321 8.41 -8.86 -21.38
N SER A 322 9.25 -9.74 -21.90
CA SER A 322 9.53 -11.03 -21.26
C SER A 322 10.36 -10.85 -19.98
N THR A 323 10.18 -11.76 -19.03
CA THR A 323 10.97 -11.81 -17.79
C THR A 323 11.54 -13.21 -17.59
N PRO A 324 12.69 -13.35 -16.91
CA PRO A 324 13.31 -14.66 -16.70
C PRO A 324 12.37 -15.62 -15.96
N SER A 325 12.21 -16.82 -16.52
CA SER A 325 11.44 -17.88 -15.88
C SER A 325 12.06 -18.25 -14.53
N GLY A 326 11.23 -18.33 -13.48
CA GLY A 326 11.69 -18.60 -12.11
C GLY A 326 11.84 -17.36 -11.20
N ALA A 327 11.74 -16.14 -11.74
CA ALA A 327 11.79 -14.92 -10.94
C ALA A 327 10.70 -14.85 -9.85
N ALA A 328 9.57 -15.50 -10.05
CA ALA A 328 8.48 -15.60 -9.06
C ALA A 328 8.90 -16.26 -7.72
N ALA A 329 9.96 -17.09 -7.72
CA ALA A 329 10.51 -17.69 -6.49
C ALA A 329 11.03 -16.65 -5.49
N PHE A 330 11.41 -15.48 -5.98
CA PHE A 330 11.90 -14.35 -5.17
C PHE A 330 10.80 -13.36 -4.77
N GLU A 331 9.57 -13.60 -5.20
CA GLU A 331 8.44 -12.76 -4.88
C GLU A 331 7.77 -13.20 -3.57
N LYS A 332 8.45 -13.03 -2.45
CA LYS A 332 7.94 -13.36 -1.12
C LYS A 332 7.14 -12.18 -0.57
N ARG A 333 5.81 -12.26 -0.63
CA ARG A 333 4.94 -11.14 -0.18
C ARG A 333 4.89 -11.00 1.33
N GLY A 334 4.90 -12.11 2.10
CA GLY A 334 4.92 -12.11 3.57
C GLY A 334 3.74 -11.35 4.19
N VAL A 335 2.55 -11.44 3.57
CA VAL A 335 1.35 -10.67 3.99
C VAL A 335 0.47 -11.42 4.98
N ALA A 336 0.71 -12.71 5.18
CA ALA A 336 -0.04 -13.52 6.14
C ALA A 336 0.39 -13.16 7.57
N THR A 337 -0.59 -12.85 8.41
CA THR A 337 -0.38 -12.60 9.85
C THR A 337 -0.18 -13.90 10.63
N THR A 338 -0.79 -14.98 10.16
CA THR A 338 -0.64 -16.33 10.71
C THR A 338 -0.51 -17.34 9.58
N VAL A 339 0.28 -18.38 9.80
CA VAL A 339 0.47 -19.49 8.85
C VAL A 339 0.28 -20.82 9.58
N PRO A 340 -0.22 -21.87 8.89
CA PRO A 340 -0.32 -23.20 9.48
C PRO A 340 1.08 -23.73 9.81
N SER A 341 1.23 -24.34 10.96
CA SER A 341 2.46 -25.03 11.38
C SER A 341 2.20 -26.54 11.39
N TRP A 342 3.01 -27.27 10.65
CA TRP A 342 2.99 -28.72 10.68
C TRP A 342 3.81 -29.23 11.87
N ASP A 343 3.21 -30.17 12.62
CA ASP A 343 3.85 -30.88 13.75
C ASP A 343 4.19 -32.32 13.32
N PRO A 344 5.49 -32.62 13.10
CA PRO A 344 5.91 -33.96 12.68
C PRO A 344 5.50 -35.07 13.66
N ALA A 345 5.54 -34.78 14.98
CA ALA A 345 5.22 -35.77 16.00
C ALA A 345 3.73 -36.22 16.02
N LYS A 346 2.87 -35.39 15.45
CA LYS A 346 1.43 -35.68 15.31
C LYS A 346 1.03 -36.12 13.92
N CYS A 347 1.98 -36.19 13.01
CA CYS A 347 1.71 -36.50 11.61
C CYS A 347 1.50 -38.02 11.44
N ILE A 348 0.34 -38.41 10.90
CA ILE A 348 0.02 -39.79 10.55
C ILE A 348 0.30 -40.11 9.08
N GLN A 349 0.95 -39.23 8.35
CA GLN A 349 1.37 -39.33 6.94
C GLN A 349 0.22 -39.60 5.96
N CYS A 350 -1.01 -39.22 6.27
CA CYS A 350 -2.18 -39.42 5.42
C CYS A 350 -2.22 -38.55 4.15
N ASN A 351 -1.30 -37.60 4.00
CA ASN A 351 -1.21 -36.68 2.87
C ASN A 351 -2.44 -35.78 2.63
N PHE A 352 -3.41 -35.77 3.55
CA PHE A 352 -4.65 -35.02 3.38
C PHE A 352 -4.40 -33.50 3.28
N CYS A 353 -3.42 -32.96 4.03
CA CYS A 353 -3.03 -31.54 3.96
C CYS A 353 -2.52 -31.16 2.56
N SER A 354 -1.75 -32.03 1.90
CA SER A 354 -1.31 -31.83 0.51
C SER A 354 -2.47 -31.92 -0.47
N TYR A 355 -3.36 -32.89 -0.26
CA TYR A 355 -4.52 -33.12 -1.13
C TYR A 355 -5.51 -31.95 -1.13
N VAL A 356 -5.77 -31.33 0.03
CA VAL A 356 -6.72 -30.22 0.15
C VAL A 356 -6.11 -28.85 -0.11
N CYS A 357 -4.79 -28.75 -0.27
CA CYS A 357 -4.13 -27.47 -0.49
C CYS A 357 -4.50 -26.87 -1.86
N PRO A 358 -5.27 -25.76 -1.92
CA PRO A 358 -5.76 -25.22 -3.19
C PRO A 358 -4.65 -24.67 -4.09
N HIS A 359 -3.47 -24.40 -3.52
CA HIS A 359 -2.32 -23.85 -4.23
C HIS A 359 -1.18 -24.85 -4.43
N ALA A 360 -1.35 -26.10 -4.02
CA ALA A 360 -0.35 -27.16 -4.10
C ALA A 360 1.02 -26.78 -3.51
N VAL A 361 1.02 -25.98 -2.43
CA VAL A 361 2.25 -25.54 -1.74
C VAL A 361 2.75 -26.55 -0.71
N ILE A 362 1.88 -27.43 -0.22
CA ILE A 362 2.24 -28.49 0.70
C ILE A 362 2.59 -29.72 -0.14
N ARG A 363 3.87 -30.08 -0.16
CA ARG A 363 4.39 -31.16 -1.00
C ARG A 363 5.21 -32.13 -0.13
N PRO A 364 4.69 -33.31 0.17
CA PRO A 364 5.44 -34.35 0.85
C PRO A 364 6.47 -34.93 -0.12
N VAL A 365 7.66 -35.16 0.37
CA VAL A 365 8.75 -35.85 -0.34
C VAL A 365 9.36 -36.91 0.58
N ALA A 366 9.69 -38.06 0.04
CA ALA A 366 10.50 -39.06 0.75
C ALA A 366 11.98 -38.76 0.52
N LEU A 367 12.77 -38.81 1.57
CA LEU A 367 14.21 -38.59 1.54
C LEU A 367 14.91 -39.85 2.01
N THR A 368 16.03 -40.17 1.38
CA THR A 368 16.99 -41.13 1.93
C THR A 368 17.74 -40.51 3.11
N GLU A 369 18.39 -41.31 3.94
CA GLU A 369 19.24 -40.80 5.04
C GLU A 369 20.28 -39.79 4.57
N ALA A 370 20.90 -40.04 3.42
CA ALA A 370 21.92 -39.16 2.84
C ALA A 370 21.31 -37.81 2.38
N GLU A 371 20.10 -37.81 1.83
CA GLU A 371 19.39 -36.59 1.44
C GLU A 371 18.88 -35.84 2.66
N ALA A 372 18.39 -36.53 3.67
CA ALA A 372 17.98 -35.92 4.93
C ALA A 372 19.13 -35.23 5.65
N ALA A 373 20.32 -35.82 5.63
CA ALA A 373 21.53 -35.22 6.20
C ALA A 373 21.96 -33.92 5.49
N ASN A 374 21.61 -33.74 4.23
CA ASN A 374 21.89 -32.56 3.41
C ASN A 374 20.68 -31.62 3.26
N ALA A 375 19.59 -31.87 3.99
CA ALA A 375 18.39 -31.04 3.93
C ALA A 375 18.66 -29.61 4.43
N PRO A 376 17.91 -28.61 3.93
CA PRO A 376 18.03 -27.23 4.42
C PRO A 376 17.83 -27.13 5.94
N ALA A 377 18.64 -26.27 6.58
CA ALA A 377 18.52 -26.04 8.02
C ALA A 377 17.09 -25.63 8.41
N GLY A 378 16.53 -26.28 9.45
CA GLY A 378 15.16 -26.05 9.92
C GLY A 378 14.07 -26.77 9.14
N MET A 379 14.40 -27.61 8.15
CA MET A 379 13.42 -28.47 7.49
C MET A 379 12.84 -29.46 8.50
N LYS A 380 11.50 -29.43 8.63
CA LYS A 380 10.80 -30.38 9.51
C LYS A 380 10.61 -31.73 8.79
N MET A 381 10.96 -32.80 9.43
CA MET A 381 10.87 -34.17 8.91
C MET A 381 10.14 -35.06 9.91
N ALA A 382 9.51 -36.13 9.43
CA ALA A 382 8.93 -37.19 10.22
C ALA A 382 9.49 -38.53 9.70
N ASP A 383 9.75 -39.47 10.60
CA ASP A 383 10.15 -40.82 10.21
C ASP A 383 8.99 -41.54 9.47
N MET A 384 9.34 -42.32 8.46
CA MET A 384 8.38 -43.07 7.65
C MET A 384 8.07 -44.45 8.30
#